data_aa48561d5a1047121ace2157ad092ad4
#
_entry.id   aa48561d5a1047121ace2157ad092ad4
#
_cell.length_a   1.000
_cell.length_b   1.000
_cell.length_c   1.000
_cell.angle_alpha   90.00
_cell.angle_beta   90.00
_cell.angle_gamma   90.00
#
_symmetry.space_group_name_H-M   'P 1'
#
loop_
_entity.id
_entity.type
_entity.pdbx_description
1 polymer ?
#
loop_
_entity_poly.entity_id
_entity_poly.type
_entity_poly.pdbx_seq_one_letter_code
_entity_poly.pdbx_strand_id
1 'polypeptide(L)'
;DGESASGYWREQASAAAENPLALADDLGEGEWTARRLLPRALLERLAANGLPEAAALLAWTQVAGQFQGDEGLPLEMARLVSGRLFNEFAELAGPFAGVAPLCLENVRAGSVGERLDALQAAILAQEEAAALRDPFAPDWPLAELGFAWLAGELDGAGVAELDCRQPPLGGFLELQVLPHGEGRLASLRVRRDHDGTLAGRLLDAWVECLESIAADRQLPLAGLPLIGAAERERYQAWQGERVEPAPVESLVAAFDLRAALQPQAPALLDAHGSLDFATLRARSEA
;
A
#
# COMPACT_ATOMS: atom_id res chain seq x y z
N ASP A 1 -16.33 -29.13 0.78
CA ASP A 1 -17.18 -29.57 1.89
C ASP A 1 -17.69 -28.33 2.62
N GLY A 2 -19.04 -28.18 2.76
CA GLY A 2 -19.65 -26.94 3.31
C GLY A 2 -19.26 -26.66 4.76
N GLU A 3 -18.91 -27.66 5.55
CA GLU A 3 -18.41 -27.48 6.92
C GLU A 3 -17.01 -26.85 6.94
N SER A 4 -16.15 -27.22 5.99
CA SER A 4 -14.81 -26.65 5.82
C SER A 4 -14.88 -25.18 5.41
N ALA A 5 -15.78 -24.83 4.47
CA ALA A 5 -16.00 -23.44 4.09
C ALA A 5 -16.55 -22.59 5.26
N SER A 6 -17.49 -23.13 6.02
CA SER A 6 -18.01 -22.45 7.22
C SER A 6 -16.95 -22.27 8.32
N GLY A 7 -16.00 -23.20 8.42
CA GLY A 7 -14.82 -23.10 9.28
C GLY A 7 -13.91 -21.96 8.86
N TYR A 8 -13.55 -21.90 7.58
CA TYR A 8 -12.75 -20.85 7.00
C TYR A 8 -13.34 -19.45 7.26
N TRP A 9 -14.63 -19.26 6.97
CA TRP A 9 -15.26 -17.94 7.18
C TRP A 9 -15.34 -17.52 8.64
N ARG A 10 -15.51 -18.45 9.57
CA ARG A 10 -15.45 -18.15 11.00
C ARG A 10 -14.06 -17.73 11.44
N GLU A 11 -13.03 -18.35 10.91
CA GLU A 11 -11.64 -17.97 11.17
C GLU A 11 -11.34 -16.58 10.65
N GLN A 12 -11.74 -16.27 9.39
CA GLN A 12 -11.59 -14.93 8.82
C GLN A 12 -12.32 -13.86 9.65
N ALA A 13 -13.56 -14.11 10.04
CA ALA A 13 -14.32 -13.20 10.90
C ALA A 13 -13.71 -13.00 12.28
N SER A 14 -13.08 -14.04 12.85
CA SER A 14 -12.39 -13.95 14.14
C SER A 14 -11.05 -13.22 14.04
N ALA A 15 -10.39 -13.31 12.88
CA ALA A 15 -9.13 -12.62 12.60
C ALA A 15 -9.35 -11.14 12.24
N ALA A 16 -10.54 -10.78 11.75
CA ALA A 16 -10.91 -9.39 11.48
C ALA A 16 -10.94 -8.63 12.81
N ALA A 17 -9.87 -7.94 13.10
CA ALA A 17 -9.79 -7.05 14.25
C ALA A 17 -10.34 -5.68 13.82
N GLU A 18 -10.95 -4.94 14.75
CA GLU A 18 -11.24 -3.52 14.59
C GLU A 18 -9.90 -2.75 14.54
N ASN A 19 -9.22 -2.83 13.41
CA ASN A 19 -7.95 -2.17 13.20
C ASN A 19 -8.06 -1.24 11.98
N PRO A 20 -8.67 -0.06 12.17
CA PRO A 20 -8.82 0.91 11.09
C PRO A 20 -7.45 1.36 10.59
N LEU A 21 -7.37 1.74 9.32
CA LEU A 21 -6.18 2.37 8.78
C LEU A 21 -5.91 3.68 9.53
N ALA A 22 -4.70 3.85 10.03
CA ALA A 22 -4.25 5.08 10.66
C ALA A 22 -3.97 6.14 9.59
N LEU A 23 -5.02 6.60 8.94
CA LEU A 23 -4.99 7.69 7.99
C LEU A 23 -5.43 8.95 8.71
N ALA A 24 -4.77 10.07 8.40
CA ALA A 24 -5.12 11.34 9.04
C ALA A 24 -6.60 11.67 8.83
N ASP A 25 -7.27 12.10 9.88
CA ASP A 25 -8.70 12.48 9.85
C ASP A 25 -8.98 13.64 8.88
N ASP A 26 -7.94 14.32 8.39
CA ASP A 26 -7.97 15.53 7.55
C ASP A 26 -7.65 15.25 6.07
N LEU A 27 -8.03 14.10 5.54
CA LEU A 27 -7.77 13.75 4.14
C LEU A 27 -8.76 14.34 3.13
N GLY A 28 -9.65 15.24 3.53
CA GLY A 28 -10.61 15.86 2.62
C GLY A 28 -11.76 14.93 2.21
N GLU A 29 -12.61 15.37 1.27
CA GLU A 29 -13.80 14.64 0.80
C GLU A 29 -13.67 14.12 -0.65
N GLY A 30 -12.55 14.33 -1.32
CA GLY A 30 -12.35 13.98 -2.72
C GLY A 30 -12.16 12.47 -2.95
N GLU A 31 -12.56 11.99 -4.13
CA GLU A 31 -12.20 10.67 -4.63
C GLU A 31 -11.26 10.83 -5.82
N TRP A 32 -10.12 10.17 -5.78
CA TRP A 32 -9.08 10.26 -6.80
C TRP A 32 -8.64 8.88 -7.28
N THR A 33 -8.31 8.81 -8.56
CA THR A 33 -7.84 7.57 -9.18
C THR A 33 -6.52 7.84 -9.92
N ALA A 34 -5.50 7.06 -9.58
CA ALA A 34 -4.26 6.99 -10.35
C ALA A 34 -4.23 5.70 -11.17
N ARG A 35 -3.54 5.72 -12.33
CA ARG A 35 -3.42 4.57 -13.21
C ARG A 35 -1.98 4.38 -13.67
N ARG A 36 -1.53 3.11 -13.76
CA ARG A 36 -0.23 2.73 -14.31
C ARG A 36 -0.37 1.48 -15.17
N LEU A 37 0.31 1.50 -16.31
CA LEU A 37 0.39 0.33 -17.18
C LEU A 37 1.49 -0.61 -16.68
N LEU A 38 1.15 -1.88 -16.46
CA LEU A 38 2.10 -2.94 -16.19
C LEU A 38 2.47 -3.61 -17.51
N PRO A 39 3.73 -3.49 -17.96
CA PRO A 39 4.13 -4.06 -19.23
C PRO A 39 4.19 -5.59 -19.15
N ARG A 40 3.95 -6.24 -20.29
CA ARG A 40 4.00 -7.70 -20.43
C ARG A 40 5.29 -8.31 -19.87
N ALA A 41 6.44 -7.69 -20.12
CA ALA A 41 7.73 -8.18 -19.62
C ALA A 41 7.81 -8.27 -18.08
N LEU A 42 7.15 -7.36 -17.35
CA LEU A 42 7.04 -7.46 -15.89
C LEU A 42 6.15 -8.64 -15.50
N LEU A 43 5.01 -8.80 -16.14
CA LEU A 43 4.07 -9.90 -15.88
C LEU A 43 4.69 -11.27 -16.14
N GLU A 44 5.50 -11.42 -17.19
CA GLU A 44 6.23 -12.64 -17.49
C GLU A 44 7.27 -12.98 -16.39
N ARG A 45 8.00 -11.97 -15.88
CA ARG A 45 8.91 -12.18 -14.75
C ARG A 45 8.17 -12.59 -13.47
N LEU A 46 7.03 -11.98 -13.20
CA LEU A 46 6.19 -12.34 -12.05
C LEU A 46 5.65 -13.78 -12.19
N ALA A 47 5.19 -14.15 -13.39
CA ALA A 47 4.69 -15.50 -13.66
C ALA A 47 5.78 -16.57 -13.50
N ALA A 48 7.04 -16.26 -13.80
CA ALA A 48 8.17 -17.15 -13.57
C ALA A 48 8.43 -17.39 -12.06
N ASN A 49 7.99 -16.47 -11.20
CA ASN A 49 8.14 -16.55 -9.75
C ASN A 49 6.90 -17.11 -9.01
N GLY A 50 5.83 -17.41 -9.71
CA GLY A 50 4.57 -17.89 -9.13
C GLY A 50 3.36 -17.24 -9.78
N LEU A 51 2.27 -17.05 -9.01
CA LEU A 51 1.10 -16.34 -9.51
C LEU A 51 1.32 -14.81 -9.49
N PRO A 52 1.17 -14.11 -10.63
CA PRO A 52 1.27 -12.65 -10.68
C PRO A 52 0.30 -11.95 -9.72
N GLU A 53 -0.86 -12.53 -9.48
CA GLU A 53 -1.83 -12.04 -8.50
C GLU A 53 -1.28 -12.05 -7.07
N ALA A 54 -0.61 -13.13 -6.66
CA ALA A 54 0.00 -13.23 -5.33
C ALA A 54 1.12 -12.18 -5.15
N ALA A 55 1.91 -11.91 -6.20
CA ALA A 55 2.92 -10.87 -6.19
C ALA A 55 2.30 -9.45 -6.09
N ALA A 56 1.23 -9.21 -6.84
CA ALA A 56 0.48 -7.95 -6.78
C ALA A 56 -0.15 -7.73 -5.40
N LEU A 57 -0.71 -8.78 -4.82
CA LEU A 57 -1.28 -8.76 -3.48
C LEU A 57 -0.18 -8.55 -2.42
N LEU A 58 0.99 -9.21 -2.54
CA LEU A 58 2.12 -8.98 -1.64
C LEU A 58 2.55 -7.53 -1.66
N ALA A 59 2.81 -6.97 -2.84
CA ALA A 59 3.17 -5.56 -2.97
C ALA A 59 2.11 -4.64 -2.34
N TRP A 60 0.81 -4.97 -2.52
CA TRP A 60 -0.28 -4.19 -1.96
C TRP A 60 -0.33 -4.27 -0.43
N THR A 61 -0.16 -5.45 0.15
CA THR A 61 -0.12 -5.61 1.61
C THR A 61 1.05 -4.87 2.25
N GLN A 62 2.22 -4.84 1.58
CA GLN A 62 3.38 -4.12 2.10
C GLN A 62 3.18 -2.60 2.05
N VAL A 63 2.66 -2.07 0.94
CA VAL A 63 2.44 -0.63 0.77
C VAL A 63 1.26 -0.13 1.60
N ALA A 64 0.13 -0.82 1.60
CA ALA A 64 -1.04 -0.42 2.38
C ALA A 64 -0.88 -0.71 3.88
N GLY A 65 -0.15 -1.77 4.24
CA GLY A 65 0.09 -2.15 5.63
C GLY A 65 0.89 -1.13 6.44
N GLN A 66 1.60 -0.19 5.79
CA GLN A 66 2.27 0.89 6.52
C GLN A 66 1.29 1.91 7.15
N PHE A 67 0.02 1.91 6.72
CA PHE A 67 -1.03 2.75 7.29
C PHE A 67 -1.82 2.05 8.41
N GLN A 68 -1.45 0.83 8.74
CA GLN A 68 -2.06 0.11 9.86
C GLN A 68 -1.56 0.67 11.18
N GLY A 69 -2.47 0.97 12.12
CA GLY A 69 -2.11 1.60 13.38
C GLY A 69 -1.35 0.67 14.33
N ASP A 70 -1.57 -0.64 14.23
CA ASP A 70 -0.88 -1.67 15.02
C ASP A 70 -0.30 -2.75 14.09
N GLU A 71 1.02 -2.84 14.03
CA GLU A 71 1.75 -3.82 13.20
C GLU A 71 1.52 -5.27 13.64
N GLY A 72 1.02 -5.50 14.86
CA GLY A 72 0.74 -6.84 15.40
C GLY A 72 -0.62 -7.41 14.97
N LEU A 73 -1.48 -6.59 14.38
CA LEU A 73 -2.82 -7.01 13.97
C LEU A 73 -2.86 -7.43 12.48
N PRO A 74 -3.76 -8.35 12.12
CA PRO A 74 -3.97 -8.73 10.71
C PRO A 74 -4.43 -7.56 9.86
N LEU A 75 -4.02 -7.55 8.60
CA LEU A 75 -4.52 -6.63 7.58
C LEU A 75 -5.78 -7.23 6.96
N GLU A 76 -6.90 -6.57 7.16
CA GLU A 76 -8.17 -6.96 6.54
C GLU A 76 -8.38 -6.24 5.21
N MET A 77 -8.83 -6.99 4.21
CA MET A 77 -9.19 -6.43 2.91
C MET A 77 -10.38 -7.14 2.28
N ALA A 78 -11.11 -6.43 1.43
CA ALA A 78 -12.10 -7.00 0.54
C ALA A 78 -11.41 -7.41 -0.78
N ARG A 79 -11.41 -8.71 -1.09
CA ARG A 79 -10.84 -9.22 -2.35
C ARG A 79 -11.93 -9.66 -3.31
N LEU A 80 -11.77 -9.33 -4.58
CA LEU A 80 -12.59 -9.88 -5.64
C LEU A 80 -12.25 -11.36 -5.84
N VAL A 81 -13.24 -12.23 -5.71
CA VAL A 81 -13.14 -13.66 -6.00
C VAL A 81 -13.85 -13.99 -7.31
N SER A 82 -13.31 -14.95 -8.06
CA SER A 82 -13.81 -15.27 -9.40
C SER A 82 -15.16 -15.98 -9.36
N GLY A 83 -15.40 -16.77 -8.32
CA GLY A 83 -16.56 -17.66 -8.21
C GLY A 83 -16.60 -18.79 -9.26
N ARG A 84 -15.52 -18.96 -10.04
CA ARG A 84 -15.43 -19.93 -11.15
C ARG A 84 -14.44 -21.06 -10.86
N LEU A 85 -14.51 -21.61 -9.65
CA LEU A 85 -13.63 -22.70 -9.21
C LEU A 85 -13.77 -23.96 -10.07
N PHE A 86 -14.99 -24.24 -10.53
CA PHE A 86 -15.27 -25.44 -11.31
C PHE A 86 -15.16 -25.15 -12.81
N ASN A 87 -14.52 -26.05 -13.55
CA ASN A 87 -14.32 -25.94 -15.00
C ASN A 87 -15.63 -25.76 -15.76
N GLU A 88 -16.72 -26.35 -15.25
CA GLU A 88 -18.06 -26.24 -15.83
C GLU A 88 -18.56 -24.78 -15.84
N PHE A 89 -18.06 -23.93 -14.96
CA PHE A 89 -18.44 -22.52 -14.88
C PHE A 89 -17.53 -21.60 -15.71
N ALA A 90 -16.40 -22.12 -16.21
CA ALA A 90 -15.39 -21.30 -16.90
C ALA A 90 -15.97 -20.53 -18.10
N GLU A 91 -16.82 -21.20 -18.89
CA GLU A 91 -17.41 -20.64 -20.13
C GLU A 91 -18.85 -20.13 -19.95
N LEU A 92 -19.43 -20.26 -18.76
CA LEU A 92 -20.80 -19.80 -18.53
C LEU A 92 -20.86 -18.27 -18.37
N ALA A 93 -21.77 -17.64 -19.08
CA ALA A 93 -22.08 -16.23 -18.84
C ALA A 93 -22.92 -16.08 -17.55
N GLY A 94 -22.49 -15.20 -16.65
CA GLY A 94 -23.24 -14.94 -15.41
C GLY A 94 -22.43 -14.18 -14.36
N PRO A 95 -23.07 -13.65 -13.34
CA PRO A 95 -22.46 -12.88 -12.25
C PRO A 95 -21.87 -13.83 -11.19
N PHE A 96 -20.81 -14.55 -11.53
CA PHE A 96 -20.14 -15.48 -10.60
C PHE A 96 -19.16 -14.77 -9.66
N ALA A 97 -18.57 -13.65 -10.11
CA ALA A 97 -17.64 -12.91 -9.30
C ALA A 97 -18.32 -12.29 -8.08
N GLY A 98 -17.65 -12.35 -6.95
CA GLY A 98 -18.12 -11.79 -5.69
C GLY A 98 -16.99 -11.10 -4.93
N VAL A 99 -17.34 -10.48 -3.82
CA VAL A 99 -16.39 -9.88 -2.89
C VAL A 99 -16.35 -10.72 -1.62
N ALA A 100 -15.16 -11.04 -1.16
CA ALA A 100 -14.96 -11.81 0.06
C ALA A 100 -13.86 -11.18 0.94
N PRO A 101 -13.99 -11.23 2.27
CA PRO A 101 -12.96 -10.75 3.17
C PRO A 101 -11.72 -11.65 3.09
N LEU A 102 -10.57 -11.03 3.23
CA LEU A 102 -9.28 -11.69 3.33
C LEU A 102 -8.48 -11.02 4.44
N CYS A 103 -8.24 -11.78 5.51
CA CYS A 103 -7.40 -11.33 6.62
C CYS A 103 -6.01 -11.93 6.46
N LEU A 104 -5.01 -11.09 6.39
CA LEU A 104 -3.61 -11.48 6.20
C LEU A 104 -2.77 -10.97 7.36
N GLU A 105 -1.87 -11.80 7.86
CA GLU A 105 -0.86 -11.34 8.81
C GLU A 105 -0.02 -10.22 8.17
N ASN A 106 0.16 -9.12 8.88
CA ASN A 106 1.06 -8.04 8.47
C ASN A 106 2.50 -8.42 8.85
N VAL A 107 3.13 -9.24 8.01
CA VAL A 107 4.47 -9.80 8.26
C VAL A 107 5.50 -9.03 7.46
N ARG A 108 6.55 -8.54 8.16
CA ARG A 108 7.74 -7.92 7.56
C ARG A 108 9.01 -8.77 7.69
N ALA A 109 8.90 -9.91 8.37
CA ALA A 109 9.97 -10.89 8.51
C ALA A 109 9.91 -11.97 7.43
N GLY A 110 11.03 -12.59 7.13
CA GLY A 110 11.13 -13.63 6.11
C GLY A 110 11.47 -13.10 4.71
N SER A 111 11.41 -13.98 3.72
CA SER A 111 11.72 -13.67 2.32
C SER A 111 10.46 -13.43 1.48
N VAL A 112 10.64 -12.75 0.36
CA VAL A 112 9.60 -12.58 -0.67
C VAL A 112 9.04 -13.94 -1.11
N GLY A 113 9.93 -14.93 -1.35
CA GLY A 113 9.50 -16.25 -1.81
C GLY A 113 8.59 -16.98 -0.84
N GLU A 114 8.96 -17.03 0.46
CA GLU A 114 8.12 -17.64 1.50
C GLU A 114 6.74 -16.97 1.58
N ARG A 115 6.71 -15.64 1.49
CA ARG A 115 5.46 -14.89 1.56
C ARG A 115 4.59 -15.09 0.32
N LEU A 116 5.19 -15.15 -0.87
CA LEU A 116 4.46 -15.46 -2.11
C LEU A 116 3.78 -16.82 -2.05
N ASP A 117 4.49 -17.84 -1.57
CA ASP A 117 3.96 -19.19 -1.46
C ASP A 117 2.79 -19.23 -0.45
N ALA A 118 2.90 -18.52 0.67
CA ALA A 118 1.82 -18.40 1.66
C ALA A 118 0.59 -17.64 1.10
N LEU A 119 0.81 -16.54 0.38
CA LEU A 119 -0.29 -15.77 -0.23
C LEU A 119 -0.98 -16.54 -1.35
N GLN A 120 -0.22 -17.31 -2.15
CA GLN A 120 -0.80 -18.18 -3.17
C GLN A 120 -1.72 -19.23 -2.54
N ALA A 121 -1.31 -19.84 -1.44
CA ALA A 121 -2.13 -20.78 -0.70
C ALA A 121 -3.40 -20.12 -0.12
N ALA A 122 -3.26 -18.90 0.43
CA ALA A 122 -4.39 -18.14 0.96
C ALA A 122 -5.41 -17.75 -0.12
N ILE A 123 -4.96 -17.33 -1.31
CA ILE A 123 -5.81 -17.03 -2.46
C ILE A 123 -6.62 -18.26 -2.87
N LEU A 124 -5.96 -19.42 -3.00
CA LEU A 124 -6.63 -20.66 -3.39
C LEU A 124 -7.66 -21.10 -2.34
N ALA A 125 -7.30 -21.06 -1.06
CA ALA A 125 -8.22 -21.40 0.03
C ALA A 125 -9.45 -20.47 0.06
N GLN A 126 -9.27 -19.17 -0.20
CA GLN A 126 -10.37 -18.22 -0.28
C GLN A 126 -11.28 -18.50 -1.49
N GLU A 127 -10.73 -18.78 -2.68
CA GLU A 127 -11.51 -19.13 -3.87
C GLU A 127 -12.35 -20.40 -3.63
N GLU A 128 -11.76 -21.43 -3.02
CA GLU A 128 -12.46 -22.66 -2.66
C GLU A 128 -13.60 -22.40 -1.66
N ALA A 129 -13.34 -21.63 -0.62
CA ALA A 129 -14.35 -21.30 0.38
C ALA A 129 -15.45 -20.38 -0.19
N ALA A 130 -15.11 -19.47 -1.09
CA ALA A 130 -16.07 -18.57 -1.74
C ALA A 130 -17.03 -19.32 -2.67
N ALA A 131 -16.56 -20.33 -3.38
CA ALA A 131 -17.40 -21.17 -4.26
C ALA A 131 -18.45 -21.99 -3.49
N LEU A 132 -18.22 -22.23 -2.20
CA LEU A 132 -19.10 -23.01 -1.32
C LEU A 132 -19.87 -22.13 -0.32
N ARG A 133 -19.81 -20.81 -0.48
CA ARG A 133 -20.52 -19.87 0.40
C ARG A 133 -22.02 -19.96 0.18
N ASP A 134 -22.77 -19.94 1.28
CA ASP A 134 -24.22 -19.79 1.23
C ASP A 134 -24.59 -18.46 0.55
N PRO A 135 -25.31 -18.47 -0.58
CA PRO A 135 -25.71 -17.25 -1.29
C PRO A 135 -26.66 -16.35 -0.46
N PHE A 136 -27.25 -16.87 0.60
CA PHE A 136 -28.11 -16.12 1.54
C PHE A 136 -27.38 -15.69 2.80
N ALA A 137 -26.07 -15.97 2.92
CA ALA A 137 -25.28 -15.45 4.02
C ALA A 137 -25.27 -13.93 4.01
N PRO A 138 -25.28 -13.27 5.18
CA PRO A 138 -25.22 -11.82 5.25
C PRO A 138 -23.99 -11.30 4.52
N ASP A 139 -24.11 -10.10 3.94
CA ASP A 139 -22.96 -9.41 3.36
C ASP A 139 -21.93 -9.09 4.44
N TRP A 140 -20.67 -9.18 4.05
CA TRP A 140 -19.58 -8.75 4.91
C TRP A 140 -19.53 -7.22 4.99
N PRO A 141 -19.18 -6.64 6.15
CA PRO A 141 -18.85 -5.23 6.19
C PRO A 141 -17.71 -4.95 5.19
N LEU A 142 -17.79 -3.81 4.52
CA LEU A 142 -16.73 -3.40 3.60
C LEU A 142 -15.46 -3.09 4.41
N ALA A 143 -14.38 -3.81 4.10
CA ALA A 143 -13.06 -3.49 4.60
C ALA A 143 -12.58 -2.13 4.03
N GLU A 144 -11.71 -1.44 4.75
CA GLU A 144 -11.13 -0.17 4.27
C GLU A 144 -10.21 -0.35 3.06
N LEU A 145 -9.64 -1.55 2.91
CA LEU A 145 -8.81 -1.95 1.78
C LEU A 145 -9.59 -2.81 0.81
N GLY A 146 -9.39 -2.56 -0.49
CA GLY A 146 -9.89 -3.39 -1.58
C GLY A 146 -8.76 -3.87 -2.48
N PHE A 147 -8.90 -5.10 -2.99
CA PHE A 147 -8.00 -5.67 -3.98
C PHE A 147 -8.76 -6.46 -5.02
N ALA A 148 -8.53 -6.17 -6.30
CA ALA A 148 -9.07 -6.93 -7.41
C ALA A 148 -8.00 -7.27 -8.44
N TRP A 149 -7.91 -8.54 -8.77
CA TRP A 149 -7.14 -9.02 -9.90
C TRP A 149 -8.10 -9.70 -10.87
N LEU A 150 -8.37 -9.07 -12.02
CA LEU A 150 -9.22 -9.69 -13.02
C LEU A 150 -8.40 -10.64 -13.88
N ALA A 151 -8.78 -11.91 -13.84
CA ALA A 151 -8.21 -12.92 -14.71
C ALA A 151 -8.66 -12.70 -16.18
N GLY A 152 -7.95 -13.32 -17.12
CA GLY A 152 -8.26 -13.29 -18.55
C GLY A 152 -7.33 -12.36 -19.32
N GLU A 153 -7.35 -12.54 -20.63
CA GLU A 153 -6.73 -11.68 -21.64
C GLU A 153 -7.86 -11.05 -22.43
N LEU A 154 -7.73 -9.77 -22.73
CA LEU A 154 -8.60 -9.15 -23.74
C LEU A 154 -8.02 -9.51 -25.11
N ASP A 155 -8.37 -10.68 -25.62
CA ASP A 155 -7.99 -11.07 -26.97
C ASP A 155 -8.50 -10.07 -27.99
N GLY A 156 -7.60 -9.58 -28.82
CA GLY A 156 -7.60 -8.51 -29.78
C GLY A 156 -8.76 -8.32 -30.74
N ALA A 157 -9.94 -8.73 -30.40
CA ALA A 157 -11.14 -8.50 -31.18
C ALA A 157 -11.78 -7.14 -30.88
N GLY A 158 -11.04 -6.05 -31.14
CA GLY A 158 -11.66 -4.74 -31.34
C GLY A 158 -12.41 -4.11 -30.16
N VAL A 159 -12.20 -4.58 -28.95
CA VAL A 159 -12.75 -3.93 -27.74
C VAL A 159 -11.79 -2.81 -27.35
N ALA A 160 -12.03 -1.62 -27.89
CA ALA A 160 -11.45 -0.41 -27.35
C ALA A 160 -11.91 -0.27 -25.90
N GLU A 161 -10.93 -0.10 -25.03
CA GLU A 161 -11.03 0.37 -23.63
C GLU A 161 -12.40 0.13 -22.97
N LEU A 162 -12.61 -1.05 -22.41
CA LEU A 162 -13.72 -1.25 -21.47
C LEU A 162 -13.40 -0.42 -20.22
N ASP A 163 -14.13 0.67 -20.04
CA ASP A 163 -14.19 1.35 -18.74
C ASP A 163 -14.93 0.43 -17.77
N CYS A 164 -14.20 -0.53 -17.21
CA CYS A 164 -14.75 -1.50 -16.29
C CYS A 164 -14.92 -0.83 -14.93
N ARG A 165 -16.03 -0.13 -14.75
CA ARG A 165 -16.42 0.41 -13.45
C ARG A 165 -16.97 -0.73 -12.62
N GLN A 166 -16.09 -1.35 -11.86
CA GLN A 166 -16.53 -2.29 -10.85
C GLN A 166 -17.16 -1.56 -9.65
N PRO A 167 -18.14 -2.17 -8.97
CA PRO A 167 -18.60 -1.64 -7.71
C PRO A 167 -17.42 -1.56 -6.72
N PRO A 168 -17.45 -0.60 -5.80
CA PRO A 168 -16.38 -0.45 -4.83
C PRO A 168 -16.20 -1.72 -3.99
N LEU A 169 -14.98 -2.23 -3.96
CA LEU A 169 -14.59 -3.40 -3.18
C LEU A 169 -14.21 -3.02 -1.75
N GLY A 170 -13.61 -1.84 -1.58
CA GLY A 170 -13.14 -1.35 -0.29
C GLY A 170 -13.68 0.04 0.05
N GLY A 171 -13.60 0.38 1.32
CA GLY A 171 -14.09 1.65 1.84
C GLY A 171 -13.20 2.84 1.51
N PHE A 172 -11.88 2.69 1.58
CA PHE A 172 -10.93 3.80 1.51
C PHE A 172 -9.90 3.68 0.39
N LEU A 173 -9.10 2.60 0.37
CA LEU A 173 -8.08 2.33 -0.64
C LEU A 173 -8.47 1.11 -1.46
N GLU A 174 -8.52 1.22 -2.77
CA GLU A 174 -8.88 0.12 -3.64
C GLU A 174 -7.94 0.02 -4.84
N LEU A 175 -7.23 -1.10 -4.92
CA LEU A 175 -6.36 -1.44 -6.03
C LEU A 175 -7.04 -2.45 -6.95
N GLN A 176 -7.19 -2.09 -8.22
CA GLN A 176 -7.69 -2.96 -9.27
C GLN A 176 -6.62 -3.17 -10.34
N VAL A 177 -6.44 -4.42 -10.78
CA VAL A 177 -5.53 -4.79 -11.87
C VAL A 177 -6.32 -5.49 -12.97
N LEU A 178 -6.48 -4.83 -14.08
CA LEU A 178 -7.34 -5.23 -15.20
C LEU A 178 -6.50 -5.61 -16.42
N PRO A 179 -6.96 -6.55 -17.27
CA PRO A 179 -6.35 -6.77 -18.58
C PRO A 179 -6.38 -5.49 -19.42
N HIS A 180 -5.28 -5.18 -20.11
CA HIS A 180 -5.18 -4.02 -20.98
C HIS A 180 -4.15 -4.25 -22.10
N GLY A 181 -4.61 -4.46 -23.32
CA GLY A 181 -3.75 -4.85 -24.43
C GLY A 181 -2.94 -6.10 -24.11
N GLU A 182 -1.64 -6.07 -24.38
CA GLU A 182 -0.71 -7.16 -24.03
C GLU A 182 -0.24 -7.13 -22.56
N GLY A 183 -0.67 -6.14 -21.79
CA GLY A 183 -0.28 -5.93 -20.39
C GLY A 183 -1.49 -5.89 -19.46
N ARG A 184 -1.33 -5.17 -18.36
CA ARG A 184 -2.40 -4.90 -17.40
C ARG A 184 -2.42 -3.44 -16.99
N LEU A 185 -3.59 -2.91 -16.74
CA LEU A 185 -3.79 -1.59 -16.18
C LEU A 185 -4.04 -1.71 -14.68
N ALA A 186 -3.13 -1.18 -13.88
CA ALA A 186 -3.33 -1.00 -12.46
C ALA A 186 -4.02 0.35 -12.21
N SER A 187 -5.07 0.33 -11.43
CA SER A 187 -5.87 1.50 -11.06
C SER A 187 -6.01 1.51 -9.54
N LEU A 188 -5.49 2.55 -8.89
CA LEU A 188 -5.65 2.77 -7.46
C LEU A 188 -6.63 3.91 -7.23
N ARG A 189 -7.72 3.61 -6.53
CA ARG A 189 -8.70 4.57 -6.08
C ARG A 189 -8.49 4.87 -4.59
N VAL A 190 -8.45 6.13 -4.26
CA VAL A 190 -8.35 6.64 -2.89
C VAL A 190 -9.57 7.52 -2.63
N ARG A 191 -10.31 7.21 -1.59
CA ARG A 191 -11.36 8.09 -1.07
C ARG A 191 -10.76 9.01 -0.01
N ARG A 192 -11.26 10.25 0.06
CA ARG A 192 -10.77 11.28 0.96
C ARG A 192 -9.32 11.70 0.69
N ASP A 193 -8.89 11.74 -0.57
CA ASP A 193 -7.63 12.36 -0.96
C ASP A 193 -7.86 13.87 -1.17
N HIS A 194 -7.00 14.71 -0.59
CA HIS A 194 -7.19 16.16 -0.62
C HIS A 194 -6.85 16.76 -1.99
N ASP A 195 -5.79 16.27 -2.64
CA ASP A 195 -5.22 16.87 -3.86
C ASP A 195 -4.91 15.85 -4.96
N GLY A 196 -5.28 14.59 -4.76
CA GLY A 196 -5.02 13.51 -5.71
C GLY A 196 -3.58 12.99 -5.74
N THR A 197 -2.70 13.51 -4.91
CA THR A 197 -1.28 13.10 -4.92
C THR A 197 -1.07 11.75 -4.23
N LEU A 198 -1.88 11.41 -3.22
CA LEU A 198 -1.75 10.17 -2.46
C LEU A 198 -1.95 8.95 -3.37
N ALA A 199 -2.99 8.94 -4.21
CA ALA A 199 -3.26 7.84 -5.14
C ALA A 199 -2.06 7.58 -6.07
N GLY A 200 -1.46 8.63 -6.63
CA GLY A 200 -0.29 8.53 -7.49
C GLY A 200 0.94 7.98 -6.75
N ARG A 201 1.23 8.50 -5.58
CA ARG A 201 2.39 8.11 -4.75
C ARG A 201 2.31 6.65 -4.31
N LEU A 202 1.15 6.21 -3.82
CA LEU A 202 0.93 4.83 -3.42
C LEU A 202 1.04 3.86 -4.59
N LEU A 203 0.49 4.23 -5.75
CA LEU A 203 0.56 3.40 -6.94
C LEU A 203 2.00 3.30 -7.47
N ASP A 204 2.78 4.37 -7.42
CA ASP A 204 4.21 4.36 -7.79
C ASP A 204 5.02 3.48 -6.82
N ALA A 205 4.78 3.57 -5.51
CA ALA A 205 5.40 2.71 -4.52
C ALA A 205 5.04 1.24 -4.74
N TRP A 206 3.78 0.95 -5.05
CA TRP A 206 3.32 -0.39 -5.35
C TRP A 206 4.00 -0.98 -6.60
N VAL A 207 4.15 -0.21 -7.67
CA VAL A 207 4.84 -0.65 -8.90
C VAL A 207 6.30 -0.97 -8.60
N GLU A 208 7.03 -0.11 -7.88
CA GLU A 208 8.43 -0.37 -7.50
C GLU A 208 8.58 -1.60 -6.60
N CYS A 209 7.66 -1.78 -5.65
CA CYS A 209 7.61 -2.97 -4.82
C CYS A 209 7.41 -4.22 -5.69
N LEU A 210 6.48 -4.18 -6.64
CA LEU A 210 6.20 -5.27 -7.57
C LEU A 210 7.40 -5.60 -8.46
N GLU A 211 8.13 -4.61 -8.96
CA GLU A 211 9.36 -4.80 -9.73
C GLU A 211 10.47 -5.46 -8.89
N SER A 212 10.59 -5.08 -7.62
CA SER A 212 11.54 -5.68 -6.69
C SER A 212 11.21 -7.15 -6.40
N ILE A 213 9.92 -7.47 -6.22
CA ILE A 213 9.42 -8.84 -6.07
C ILE A 213 9.72 -9.68 -7.32
N ALA A 214 9.54 -9.09 -8.51
CA ALA A 214 9.84 -9.75 -9.78
C ALA A 214 11.32 -10.01 -10.00
N ALA A 215 12.20 -9.24 -9.37
CA ALA A 215 13.64 -9.32 -9.53
C ALA A 215 14.29 -10.40 -8.67
N ASP A 216 13.85 -10.54 -7.40
CA ASP A 216 14.52 -11.44 -6.44
C ASP A 216 13.55 -12.02 -5.40
N ARG A 217 13.31 -13.34 -5.47
CA ARG A 217 12.52 -14.08 -4.46
C ARG A 217 13.21 -14.21 -3.09
N GLN A 218 14.53 -14.07 -3.04
CA GLN A 218 15.28 -14.19 -1.80
C GLN A 218 15.39 -12.86 -1.04
N LEU A 219 14.91 -11.77 -1.65
CA LEU A 219 14.91 -10.47 -1.00
C LEU A 219 14.15 -10.55 0.33
N PRO A 220 14.72 -10.04 1.44
CA PRO A 220 13.99 -9.90 2.69
C PRO A 220 12.79 -8.97 2.52
N LEU A 221 11.63 -9.30 3.11
CA LEU A 221 10.43 -8.44 3.05
C LEU A 221 10.71 -7.02 3.54
N ALA A 222 11.54 -6.87 4.58
CA ALA A 222 11.96 -5.55 5.09
C ALA A 222 12.79 -4.73 4.08
N GLY A 223 13.29 -5.35 3.01
CA GLY A 223 14.04 -4.69 1.93
C GLY A 223 13.16 -4.19 0.79
N LEU A 224 11.86 -4.47 0.80
CA LEU A 224 10.94 -4.00 -0.23
C LEU A 224 10.75 -2.48 -0.14
N PRO A 225 10.73 -1.77 -1.28
CA PRO A 225 10.47 -0.33 -1.29
C PRO A 225 9.00 -0.05 -0.93
N LEU A 226 8.78 0.81 0.06
CA LEU A 226 7.44 1.23 0.51
C LEU A 226 7.06 2.63 0.02
N ILE A 227 8.01 3.35 -0.57
CA ILE A 227 7.82 4.67 -1.17
C ILE A 227 8.44 4.68 -2.57
N GLY A 228 7.80 5.36 -3.51
CA GLY A 228 8.30 5.49 -4.89
C GLY A 228 9.60 6.28 -5.00
N ALA A 229 10.35 6.09 -6.11
CA ALA A 229 11.63 6.75 -6.35
C ALA A 229 11.51 8.28 -6.31
N ALA A 230 10.50 8.83 -6.97
CA ALA A 230 10.26 10.27 -6.99
C ALA A 230 9.97 10.84 -5.59
N GLU A 231 9.29 10.09 -4.75
CA GLU A 231 9.03 10.49 -3.37
C GLU A 231 10.30 10.41 -2.51
N ARG A 232 11.11 9.38 -2.71
CA ARG A 232 12.41 9.22 -2.06
C ARG A 232 13.36 10.37 -2.40
N GLU A 233 13.43 10.75 -3.69
CA GLU A 233 14.21 11.93 -4.13
C GLU A 233 13.73 13.23 -3.47
N ARG A 234 12.40 13.40 -3.34
CA ARG A 234 11.82 14.55 -2.65
C ARG A 234 12.22 14.60 -1.18
N TYR A 235 12.18 13.48 -0.46
CA TYR A 235 12.64 13.43 0.93
C TYR A 235 14.13 13.72 1.06
N GLN A 236 14.94 13.20 0.14
CA GLN A 236 16.38 13.52 0.11
C GLN A 236 16.63 15.01 -0.13
N ALA A 237 15.88 15.64 -1.04
CA ALA A 237 15.98 17.08 -1.28
C ALA A 237 15.57 17.91 -0.04
N TRP A 238 14.57 17.46 0.72
CA TRP A 238 14.16 18.13 1.95
C TRP A 238 15.16 17.99 3.10
N GLN A 239 15.95 16.90 3.13
CA GLN A 239 17.00 16.72 4.12
C GLN A 239 18.13 17.74 3.95
N GLY A 240 18.26 18.37 2.78
CA GLY A 240 19.32 19.30 2.46
C GLY A 240 20.70 18.64 2.39
N GLU A 241 21.72 19.48 2.29
CA GLU A 241 23.10 19.01 2.36
C GLU A 241 23.44 18.57 3.78
N ARG A 242 24.12 17.43 3.90
CA ARG A 242 24.67 16.97 5.18
C ARG A 242 25.77 17.93 5.62
N VAL A 243 25.39 18.86 6.49
CA VAL A 243 26.38 19.76 7.12
C VAL A 243 27.14 18.94 8.16
N GLU A 244 28.43 18.72 7.95
CA GLU A 244 29.27 18.20 9.02
C GLU A 244 29.29 19.25 10.16
N PRO A 245 28.89 18.85 11.39
CA PRO A 245 28.92 19.81 12.49
C PRO A 245 30.35 20.24 12.69
N ALA A 246 30.58 21.56 12.71
CA ALA A 246 31.88 22.09 13.07
C ALA A 246 32.33 21.51 14.43
N PRO A 247 33.56 21.05 14.58
CA PRO A 247 34.05 20.52 15.84
C PRO A 247 33.96 21.64 16.88
N VAL A 248 32.99 21.54 17.77
CA VAL A 248 32.80 22.46 18.88
C VAL A 248 33.13 21.73 20.18
N GLU A 249 34.03 22.28 20.96
CA GLU A 249 34.47 21.65 22.20
C GLU A 249 33.38 21.66 23.29
N SER A 250 32.41 22.57 23.20
CA SER A 250 31.30 22.66 24.16
C SER A 250 30.10 23.42 23.56
N LEU A 251 28.92 23.31 24.20
CA LEU A 251 27.74 24.10 23.85
C LEU A 251 28.01 25.62 23.97
N VAL A 252 28.81 26.02 24.93
CA VAL A 252 29.20 27.45 25.11
C VAL A 252 30.03 27.91 23.91
N ALA A 253 31.04 27.09 23.51
CA ALA A 253 31.85 27.42 22.32
C ALA A 253 31.00 27.47 21.04
N ALA A 254 30.00 26.58 20.90
CA ALA A 254 29.06 26.62 19.77
C ALA A 254 28.22 27.91 19.77
N PHE A 255 27.72 28.32 20.94
CA PHE A 255 26.98 29.56 21.12
C PHE A 255 27.85 30.78 20.79
N ASP A 256 29.06 30.83 21.32
CA ASP A 256 29.99 31.95 21.09
C ASP A 256 30.34 32.06 19.61
N LEU A 257 30.61 30.94 18.94
CA LEU A 257 30.85 30.91 17.50
C LEU A 257 29.64 31.46 16.74
N ARG A 258 28.44 31.03 17.11
CA ARG A 258 27.21 31.49 16.46
C ARG A 258 26.96 32.98 16.69
N ALA A 259 27.16 33.45 17.93
CA ALA A 259 27.04 34.86 18.29
C ALA A 259 28.05 35.75 17.55
N ALA A 260 29.25 35.23 17.28
CA ALA A 260 30.26 35.94 16.50
C ALA A 260 29.91 36.01 15.00
N LEU A 261 29.38 34.91 14.43
CA LEU A 261 29.05 34.81 13.01
C LEU A 261 27.76 35.56 12.65
N GLN A 262 26.75 35.53 13.52
CA GLN A 262 25.42 36.08 13.28
C GLN A 262 24.88 36.85 14.50
N PRO A 263 25.52 37.94 14.91
CA PRO A 263 25.19 38.62 16.16
C PRO A 263 23.76 39.18 16.20
N GLN A 264 23.22 39.58 15.07
CA GLN A 264 21.87 40.18 14.95
C GLN A 264 20.76 39.15 14.62
N ALA A 265 21.10 37.85 14.43
CA ALA A 265 20.09 36.83 14.22
C ALA A 265 19.29 36.61 15.52
N PRO A 266 18.00 36.28 15.42
CA PRO A 266 17.20 35.96 16.60
C PRO A 266 17.73 34.66 17.27
N ALA A 267 18.05 34.78 18.57
CA ALA A 267 18.53 33.70 19.42
C ALA A 267 17.40 33.12 20.28
N LEU A 268 16.47 33.96 20.72
CA LEU A 268 15.30 33.59 21.50
C LEU A 268 14.08 34.32 20.93
N LEU A 269 12.99 33.59 20.83
CA LEU A 269 11.67 34.07 20.41
C LEU A 269 10.65 33.62 21.44
N ASP A 270 9.89 34.54 22.00
CA ASP A 270 8.79 34.23 22.90
C ASP A 270 7.58 35.13 22.62
N ALA A 271 6.51 35.00 23.42
CA ALA A 271 5.30 35.79 23.28
C ALA A 271 5.51 37.29 23.57
N HIS A 272 6.67 37.68 24.16
CA HIS A 272 6.99 39.04 24.56
C HIS A 272 8.00 39.71 23.63
N GLY A 273 8.59 38.98 22.68
CA GLY A 273 9.51 39.53 21.69
C GLY A 273 10.64 38.59 21.28
N SER A 274 11.69 39.17 20.72
CA SER A 274 12.89 38.44 20.31
C SER A 274 14.17 39.07 20.93
N LEU A 275 15.13 38.21 21.27
CA LEU A 275 16.48 38.57 21.63
C LEU A 275 17.43 38.04 20.56
N ASP A 276 18.34 38.90 20.09
CA ASP A 276 19.42 38.49 19.21
C ASP A 276 20.60 37.85 19.97
N PHE A 277 21.49 37.17 19.21
CA PHE A 277 22.65 36.50 19.79
C PHE A 277 23.59 37.47 20.54
N ALA A 278 23.78 38.70 20.04
CA ALA A 278 24.65 39.69 20.71
C ALA A 278 24.08 40.11 22.07
N THR A 279 22.77 40.37 22.13
CA THR A 279 22.08 40.76 23.37
C THR A 279 22.05 39.61 24.36
N LEU A 280 21.78 38.37 23.87
CA LEU A 280 21.77 37.20 24.74
C LEU A 280 23.17 36.93 25.33
N ARG A 281 24.23 37.07 24.53
CA ARG A 281 25.61 36.92 24.99
C ARG A 281 25.95 37.95 26.06
N ALA A 282 25.66 39.24 25.81
CA ALA A 282 25.92 40.29 26.78
C ALA A 282 25.21 40.07 28.13
N ARG A 283 23.97 39.50 28.09
CA ARG A 283 23.21 39.14 29.30
C ARG A 283 23.75 37.90 30.02
N SER A 284 24.41 36.99 29.30
CA SER A 284 24.98 35.78 29.91
C SER A 284 26.34 36.01 30.55
N GLU A 285 27.02 37.08 30.17
CA GLU A 285 28.34 37.51 30.71
C GLU A 285 28.22 38.50 31.90
N ALA A 286 27.02 39.02 32.18
CA ALA A 286 26.74 39.98 33.26
C ALA A 286 26.36 39.28 34.55
#